data_2666609dd8edbf035918db0e749a7d15
#
_entry.id   2666609dd8edbf035918db0e749a7d15
#
_cell.length_a   1.000
_cell.length_b   1.000
_cell.length_c   1.000
_cell.angle_alpha   90.00
_cell.angle_beta   90.00
_cell.angle_gamma   90.00
#
_symmetry.space_group_name_H-M   'P 1'
#
loop_
_entity.id
_entity.type
_entity.pdbx_description
1 polymer ?
#
loop_
_entity_poly.entity_id
_entity_poly.type
_entity_poly.pdbx_seq_one_letter_code
_entity_poly.pdbx_strand_id
1 'polypeptide(L)'
;QGKTVEEIYQALTLDDIQRAADVLRPMYDQTAGADGYVSLEVSPDLAYDTEGTISEARRLFATLDRPNVMIKVPATPAGIQAIETLIGAGININVTLIFSLAQYEAVAEAYIAGLEKLAADGGDVSQVASVASFFVSRVDVALDRAREEINEPALQGKIAIANSKVAYARFREILGNARWERLSTQGARVQRVLWASTGTKNPLYPDTLYLDSLIGPDTVNTVPPATLNAFRDHGTIAPTLEAGLDEARAQLAALAGLGVDLDAITEELQDEGVTKFAQSFQSLMATIAEKRDRLLAGWREIAAGLGVYQGLVDDALKEIKTERVMARIWAHDHTVWKPHPTEIANRLGWLHVAEPMIENVPRLERLVSDVRTAGYTHALLLGMGGSSLAPEVLRKTFGVKDGYLDLAVLDSTDPGAVLAHAGRLDPTHTLCISPPSRAPRQRPCRSSGSFTIGWPMHWARIGLG
;
A
#
# COMPACT_ATOMS: atom_id res chain seq x y z
N GLN A 1 2.46 25.46 5.52
CA GLN A 1 1.62 26.47 6.18
C GLN A 1 1.02 27.37 5.11
N GLY A 2 -0.30 27.61 5.11
CA GLY A 2 -1.02 28.45 4.14
C GLY A 2 -1.49 27.74 2.87
N LYS A 3 -1.28 26.44 2.73
CA LYS A 3 -1.79 25.65 1.58
C LYS A 3 -3.26 25.35 1.72
N THR A 4 -3.96 25.34 0.58
CA THR A 4 -5.34 24.84 0.49
C THR A 4 -5.39 23.33 0.68
N VAL A 5 -6.57 22.75 0.83
CA VAL A 5 -6.76 21.29 0.95
C VAL A 5 -6.32 20.60 -0.34
N GLU A 6 -6.66 21.17 -1.48
CA GLU A 6 -6.30 20.70 -2.81
C GLU A 6 -4.77 20.70 -3.01
N GLU A 7 -4.10 21.79 -2.61
CA GLU A 7 -2.65 21.88 -2.69
C GLU A 7 -1.93 20.89 -1.79
N ILE A 8 -2.52 20.56 -0.61
CA ILE A 8 -2.00 19.52 0.28
C ILE A 8 -2.19 18.15 -0.35
N TYR A 9 -3.39 17.85 -0.83
CA TYR A 9 -3.70 16.60 -1.53
C TYR A 9 -2.73 16.38 -2.70
N GLN A 10 -2.60 17.36 -3.59
CA GLN A 10 -1.71 17.27 -4.74
C GLN A 10 -0.25 17.05 -4.33
N ALA A 11 0.25 17.81 -3.35
CA ALA A 11 1.63 17.68 -2.90
C ALA A 11 1.92 16.27 -2.35
N LEU A 12 1.01 15.69 -1.54
CA LEU A 12 1.15 14.35 -1.00
C LEU A 12 1.06 13.28 -2.08
N THR A 13 0.03 13.37 -2.93
CA THR A 13 -0.21 12.38 -3.98
C THR A 13 0.92 12.34 -5.00
N LEU A 14 1.42 13.50 -5.45
CA LEU A 14 2.51 13.56 -6.42
C LEU A 14 3.81 13.00 -5.86
N ASP A 15 4.15 13.31 -4.60
CA ASP A 15 5.35 12.78 -3.93
C ASP A 15 5.25 11.23 -3.77
N ASP A 16 4.10 10.72 -3.34
CA ASP A 16 3.88 9.29 -3.18
C ASP A 16 3.95 8.53 -4.52
N ILE A 17 3.35 9.06 -5.58
CA ILE A 17 3.37 8.43 -6.92
C ILE A 17 4.78 8.49 -7.52
N GLN A 18 5.50 9.60 -7.37
CA GLN A 18 6.89 9.69 -7.84
C GLN A 18 7.78 8.68 -7.15
N ARG A 19 7.68 8.55 -5.82
CA ARG A 19 8.43 7.55 -5.04
C ARG A 19 8.07 6.13 -5.45
N ALA A 20 6.79 5.83 -5.64
CA ALA A 20 6.35 4.51 -6.09
C ALA A 20 6.89 4.20 -7.50
N ALA A 21 6.86 5.18 -8.41
CA ALA A 21 7.44 5.04 -9.74
C ALA A 21 8.94 4.80 -9.69
N ASP A 22 9.67 5.51 -8.82
CA ASP A 22 11.12 5.33 -8.63
C ASP A 22 11.45 3.94 -8.06
N VAL A 23 10.65 3.41 -7.12
CA VAL A 23 10.80 2.05 -6.59
C VAL A 23 10.58 0.98 -7.68
N LEU A 24 9.62 1.19 -8.58
CA LEU A 24 9.31 0.26 -9.67
C LEU A 24 10.17 0.50 -10.93
N ARG A 25 10.94 1.58 -11.00
CA ARG A 25 11.77 1.94 -12.13
C ARG A 25 12.76 0.83 -12.56
N PRO A 26 13.44 0.12 -11.68
CA PRO A 26 14.32 -0.99 -12.08
C PRO A 26 13.57 -2.11 -12.82
N MET A 27 12.33 -2.42 -12.43
CA MET A 27 11.50 -3.39 -13.13
C MET A 27 11.10 -2.88 -14.52
N TYR A 28 10.70 -1.61 -14.60
CA TYR A 28 10.38 -0.97 -15.88
C TYR A 28 11.56 -1.02 -16.85
N ASP A 29 12.75 -0.66 -16.41
CA ASP A 29 13.95 -0.65 -17.25
C ASP A 29 14.36 -2.09 -17.64
N GLN A 30 14.32 -3.05 -16.72
CA GLN A 30 14.65 -4.46 -16.98
C GLN A 30 13.70 -5.12 -17.98
N THR A 31 12.42 -4.76 -17.94
CA THR A 31 11.40 -5.30 -18.84
C THR A 31 11.23 -4.47 -20.13
N ALA A 32 12.08 -3.48 -20.37
CA ALA A 32 11.97 -2.53 -21.47
C ALA A 32 10.56 -1.89 -21.56
N GLY A 33 9.98 -1.55 -20.39
CA GLY A 33 8.66 -0.95 -20.25
C GLY A 33 7.50 -1.90 -20.47
N ALA A 34 7.69 -3.22 -20.34
CA ALA A 34 6.57 -4.17 -20.33
C ALA A 34 5.87 -4.22 -18.96
N ASP A 35 6.56 -3.83 -17.85
CA ASP A 35 6.01 -3.81 -16.49
C ASP A 35 6.59 -2.66 -15.66
N GLY A 36 6.26 -2.57 -14.37
CA GLY A 36 6.81 -1.58 -13.44
C GLY A 36 6.09 -0.23 -13.46
N TYR A 37 4.83 -0.20 -13.85
CA TYR A 37 4.01 1.03 -13.90
C TYR A 37 3.30 1.33 -12.59
N VAL A 38 3.07 2.63 -12.37
CA VAL A 38 2.20 3.18 -11.32
C VAL A 38 1.12 4.01 -12.00
N SER A 39 -0.10 3.99 -11.45
CA SER A 39 -1.22 4.80 -11.99
C SER A 39 -1.67 5.87 -11.03
N LEU A 40 -1.93 7.08 -11.54
CA LEU A 40 -2.62 8.16 -10.84
C LEU A 40 -3.89 8.54 -11.61
N GLU A 41 -5.03 8.56 -10.91
CA GLU A 41 -6.32 8.88 -11.50
C GLU A 41 -6.56 10.39 -11.53
N VAL A 42 -7.15 10.89 -12.62
CA VAL A 42 -7.69 12.27 -12.68
C VAL A 42 -8.80 12.46 -11.64
N SER A 43 -9.13 13.71 -11.32
CA SER A 43 -10.27 13.96 -10.42
C SER A 43 -11.53 13.26 -10.91
N PRO A 44 -12.24 12.51 -10.06
CA PRO A 44 -13.50 11.87 -10.45
C PRO A 44 -14.59 12.87 -10.86
N ASP A 45 -14.49 14.13 -10.44
CA ASP A 45 -15.42 15.19 -10.84
C ASP A 45 -15.33 15.52 -12.34
N LEU A 46 -14.24 15.08 -13.01
CA LEU A 46 -14.03 15.27 -14.46
C LEU A 46 -14.54 14.11 -15.31
N ALA A 47 -15.16 13.09 -14.71
CA ALA A 47 -15.56 11.87 -15.43
C ALA A 47 -16.45 12.11 -16.66
N TYR A 48 -17.19 13.22 -16.70
CA TYR A 48 -18.05 13.62 -17.82
C TYR A 48 -17.60 14.95 -18.51
N ASP A 49 -16.35 15.37 -18.24
CA ASP A 49 -15.74 16.57 -18.81
C ASP A 49 -14.48 16.19 -19.60
N THR A 50 -14.60 16.12 -20.92
CA THR A 50 -13.50 15.75 -21.83
C THR A 50 -12.32 16.71 -21.72
N GLU A 51 -12.56 18.01 -21.81
CA GLU A 51 -11.51 19.03 -21.82
C GLU A 51 -10.81 19.16 -20.47
N GLY A 52 -11.58 19.11 -19.39
CA GLY A 52 -11.07 19.08 -18.02
C GLY A 52 -10.18 17.85 -17.80
N THR A 53 -10.62 16.66 -18.23
CA THR A 53 -9.84 15.42 -18.17
C THR A 53 -8.53 15.53 -18.96
N ILE A 54 -8.55 16.05 -20.19
CA ILE A 54 -7.35 16.24 -21.03
C ILE A 54 -6.36 17.19 -20.33
N SER A 55 -6.84 18.32 -19.86
CA SER A 55 -6.03 19.34 -19.20
C SER A 55 -5.35 18.81 -17.95
N GLU A 56 -6.13 18.13 -17.07
CA GLU A 56 -5.59 17.57 -15.84
C GLU A 56 -4.62 16.41 -16.09
N ALA A 57 -4.95 15.50 -16.98
CA ALA A 57 -4.08 14.37 -17.33
C ALA A 57 -2.72 14.85 -17.86
N ARG A 58 -2.70 15.84 -18.74
CA ARG A 58 -1.45 16.45 -19.23
C ARG A 58 -0.64 17.10 -18.11
N ARG A 59 -1.30 17.84 -17.24
CA ARG A 59 -0.66 18.49 -16.09
C ARG A 59 -0.06 17.46 -15.15
N LEU A 60 -0.80 16.42 -14.79
CA LEU A 60 -0.34 15.37 -13.87
C LEU A 60 0.84 14.61 -14.47
N PHE A 61 0.75 14.19 -15.74
CA PHE A 61 1.81 13.43 -16.41
C PHE A 61 3.11 14.25 -16.50
N ALA A 62 3.02 15.53 -16.90
CA ALA A 62 4.17 16.43 -16.95
C ALA A 62 4.78 16.70 -15.56
N THR A 63 3.95 16.84 -14.53
CA THR A 63 4.43 17.11 -13.16
C THR A 63 5.10 15.89 -12.54
N LEU A 64 4.59 14.68 -12.80
CA LEU A 64 5.18 13.44 -12.31
C LEU A 64 6.53 13.15 -12.96
N ASP A 65 6.70 13.50 -14.22
CA ASP A 65 7.97 13.39 -14.98
C ASP A 65 8.65 12.01 -14.78
N ARG A 66 7.89 10.95 -15.00
CA ARG A 66 8.34 9.55 -14.91
C ARG A 66 7.76 8.74 -16.06
N PRO A 67 8.58 7.99 -16.84
CA PRO A 67 8.10 7.24 -18.00
C PRO A 67 7.22 6.04 -17.62
N ASN A 68 7.32 5.57 -16.39
CA ASN A 68 6.55 4.45 -15.87
C ASN A 68 5.32 4.87 -15.04
N VAL A 69 4.75 6.03 -15.38
CA VAL A 69 3.46 6.46 -14.83
C VAL A 69 2.39 6.37 -15.91
N MET A 70 1.22 5.91 -15.53
CA MET A 70 0.00 5.97 -16.35
C MET A 70 -1.00 6.91 -15.69
N ILE A 71 -1.63 7.77 -16.47
CA ILE A 71 -2.78 8.54 -15.96
C ILE A 71 -4.04 7.69 -16.11
N LYS A 72 -4.79 7.56 -15.04
CA LYS A 72 -6.00 6.74 -15.02
C LYS A 72 -7.21 7.60 -15.36
N VAL A 73 -8.00 7.15 -16.36
CA VAL A 73 -9.15 7.86 -16.91
C VAL A 73 -10.35 6.90 -17.02
N PRO A 74 -11.56 7.29 -16.56
CA PRO A 74 -12.74 6.44 -16.66
C PRO A 74 -13.23 6.29 -18.11
N ALA A 75 -13.77 5.11 -18.45
CA ALA A 75 -14.31 4.79 -19.78
C ALA A 75 -15.73 5.36 -20.01
N THR A 76 -16.01 6.55 -19.50
CA THR A 76 -17.23 7.28 -19.83
C THR A 76 -17.18 7.78 -21.28
N PRO A 77 -18.31 8.12 -21.93
CA PRO A 77 -18.27 8.69 -23.28
C PRO A 77 -17.34 9.90 -23.41
N ALA A 78 -17.31 10.78 -22.40
CA ALA A 78 -16.39 11.93 -22.36
C ALA A 78 -14.93 11.49 -22.14
N GLY A 79 -14.72 10.49 -21.28
CA GLY A 79 -13.40 9.92 -20.99
C GLY A 79 -12.79 9.24 -22.22
N ILE A 80 -13.58 8.52 -23.01
CA ILE A 80 -13.11 7.85 -24.26
C ILE A 80 -12.57 8.87 -25.26
N GLN A 81 -13.22 10.02 -25.43
CA GLN A 81 -12.72 11.11 -26.29
C GLN A 81 -11.39 11.70 -25.75
N ALA A 82 -11.30 11.84 -24.42
CA ALA A 82 -10.07 12.29 -23.79
C ALA A 82 -8.93 11.29 -23.98
N ILE A 83 -9.20 9.98 -23.85
CA ILE A 83 -8.24 8.88 -24.01
C ILE A 83 -7.59 8.92 -25.41
N GLU A 84 -8.39 9.02 -26.47
CA GLU A 84 -7.88 9.13 -27.84
C GLU A 84 -6.89 10.31 -27.98
N THR A 85 -7.29 11.48 -27.47
CA THR A 85 -6.48 12.69 -27.52
C THR A 85 -5.18 12.57 -26.72
N LEU A 86 -5.24 11.94 -25.55
CA LEU A 86 -4.09 11.78 -24.64
C LEU A 86 -3.09 10.73 -25.18
N ILE A 87 -3.57 9.62 -25.71
CA ILE A 87 -2.74 8.63 -26.40
C ILE A 87 -2.07 9.27 -27.61
N GLY A 88 -2.81 10.06 -28.41
CA GLY A 88 -2.28 10.84 -29.53
C GLY A 88 -1.24 11.89 -29.12
N ALA A 89 -1.18 12.26 -27.85
CA ALA A 89 -0.17 13.14 -27.28
C ALA A 89 1.01 12.38 -26.64
N GLY A 90 1.08 11.05 -26.73
CA GLY A 90 2.16 10.23 -26.17
C GLY A 90 2.05 9.98 -24.66
N ILE A 91 0.87 10.09 -24.06
CA ILE A 91 0.65 9.90 -22.62
C ILE A 91 0.20 8.48 -22.34
N ASN A 92 0.84 7.82 -21.37
CA ASN A 92 0.43 6.48 -20.92
C ASN A 92 -0.90 6.55 -20.17
N ILE A 93 -1.85 5.69 -20.55
CA ILE A 93 -3.20 5.70 -19.98
C ILE A 93 -3.60 4.35 -19.40
N ASN A 94 -4.11 4.37 -18.18
CA ASN A 94 -4.87 3.28 -17.56
C ASN A 94 -6.36 3.61 -17.68
N VAL A 95 -7.05 2.94 -18.59
CA VAL A 95 -8.51 3.16 -18.74
C VAL A 95 -9.24 2.37 -17.67
N THR A 96 -10.14 3.01 -16.93
CA THR A 96 -10.87 2.37 -15.82
C THR A 96 -12.38 2.39 -15.99
N LEU A 97 -13.08 1.66 -15.13
CA LEU A 97 -14.56 1.53 -15.12
C LEU A 97 -15.11 0.95 -16.44
N ILE A 98 -14.45 -0.07 -16.96
CA ILE A 98 -14.94 -0.86 -18.08
C ILE A 98 -15.69 -2.09 -17.51
N PHE A 99 -16.94 -2.28 -17.89
CA PHE A 99 -17.80 -3.37 -17.42
C PHE A 99 -18.40 -4.20 -18.56
N SER A 100 -18.57 -3.61 -19.75
CA SER A 100 -19.18 -4.25 -20.90
C SER A 100 -18.23 -4.45 -22.08
N LEU A 101 -18.60 -5.37 -22.98
CA LEU A 101 -17.88 -5.58 -24.22
C LEU A 101 -17.90 -4.31 -25.09
N ALA A 102 -19.03 -3.62 -25.19
CA ALA A 102 -19.18 -2.41 -25.98
C ALA A 102 -18.26 -1.28 -25.47
N GLN A 103 -18.19 -1.09 -24.15
CA GLN A 103 -17.25 -0.14 -23.56
C GLN A 103 -15.79 -0.52 -23.86
N TYR A 104 -15.45 -1.81 -23.75
CA TYR A 104 -14.12 -2.29 -24.06
C TYR A 104 -13.74 -2.03 -25.54
N GLU A 105 -14.63 -2.30 -26.49
CA GLU A 105 -14.43 -2.05 -27.91
C GLU A 105 -14.19 -0.56 -28.19
N ALA A 106 -15.00 0.31 -27.60
CA ALA A 106 -14.83 1.77 -27.72
C ALA A 106 -13.49 2.26 -27.15
N VAL A 107 -13.04 1.69 -26.05
CA VAL A 107 -11.72 1.99 -25.45
C VAL A 107 -10.58 1.51 -26.33
N ALA A 108 -10.66 0.30 -26.88
CA ALA A 108 -9.65 -0.25 -27.79
C ALA A 108 -9.56 0.56 -29.09
N GLU A 109 -10.70 1.01 -29.62
CA GLU A 109 -10.77 1.88 -30.80
C GLU A 109 -10.10 3.23 -30.51
N ALA A 110 -10.40 3.88 -29.38
CA ALA A 110 -9.79 5.15 -28.98
C ALA A 110 -8.26 5.01 -28.80
N TYR A 111 -7.78 3.87 -28.28
CA TYR A 111 -6.36 3.59 -28.16
C TYR A 111 -5.70 3.50 -29.55
N ILE A 112 -6.26 2.72 -30.47
CA ILE A 112 -5.73 2.56 -31.85
C ILE A 112 -5.76 3.89 -32.59
N ALA A 113 -6.88 4.63 -32.54
CA ALA A 113 -7.01 5.94 -33.20
C ALA A 113 -6.00 6.97 -32.65
N GLY A 114 -5.81 6.96 -31.33
CA GLY A 114 -4.80 7.81 -30.70
C GLY A 114 -3.37 7.48 -31.15
N LEU A 115 -3.00 6.20 -31.25
CA LEU A 115 -1.71 5.78 -31.77
C LEU A 115 -1.52 6.11 -33.28
N GLU A 116 -2.56 5.94 -34.06
CA GLU A 116 -2.53 6.35 -35.51
C GLU A 116 -2.28 7.86 -35.65
N LYS A 117 -2.90 8.66 -34.81
CA LYS A 117 -2.67 10.12 -34.77
C LYS A 117 -1.24 10.43 -34.32
N LEU A 118 -0.75 9.80 -33.24
CA LEU A 118 0.63 10.00 -32.79
C LEU A 118 1.64 9.66 -33.87
N ALA A 119 1.45 8.52 -34.57
CA ALA A 119 2.31 8.12 -35.68
C ALA A 119 2.25 9.10 -36.87
N ALA A 120 1.06 9.60 -37.22
CA ALA A 120 0.88 10.58 -38.28
C ALA A 120 1.56 11.91 -37.95
N ASP A 121 1.62 12.32 -36.71
CA ASP A 121 2.29 13.51 -36.21
C ASP A 121 3.82 13.29 -36.02
N GLY A 122 4.34 12.10 -36.37
CA GLY A 122 5.77 11.75 -36.27
C GLY A 122 6.25 11.38 -34.88
N GLY A 123 5.33 11.09 -33.94
CA GLY A 123 5.65 10.65 -32.58
C GLY A 123 6.03 9.16 -32.55
N ASP A 124 6.71 8.76 -31.45
CA ASP A 124 7.16 7.39 -31.23
C ASP A 124 6.09 6.56 -30.48
N VAL A 125 5.34 5.74 -31.22
CA VAL A 125 4.29 4.87 -30.66
C VAL A 125 4.83 3.78 -29.72
N SER A 126 6.13 3.46 -29.79
CA SER A 126 6.75 2.47 -28.91
C SER A 126 6.88 2.93 -27.46
N GLN A 127 6.82 4.22 -27.22
CA GLN A 127 6.91 4.81 -25.87
C GLN A 127 5.58 4.86 -25.14
N VAL A 128 4.45 4.62 -25.84
CA VAL A 128 3.12 4.68 -25.23
C VAL A 128 2.70 3.32 -24.74
N ALA A 129 2.32 3.25 -23.47
CA ALA A 129 1.74 2.07 -22.86
C ALA A 129 0.32 2.36 -22.37
N SER A 130 -0.56 1.36 -22.49
CA SER A 130 -1.91 1.46 -21.97
C SER A 130 -2.40 0.12 -21.40
N VAL A 131 -3.32 0.21 -20.43
CA VAL A 131 -4.08 -0.93 -19.93
C VAL A 131 -5.57 -0.58 -19.91
N ALA A 132 -6.42 -1.60 -20.15
CA ALA A 132 -7.87 -1.50 -20.12
C ALA A 132 -8.38 -2.25 -18.88
N SER A 133 -8.71 -1.51 -17.81
CA SER A 133 -9.15 -2.07 -16.53
C SER A 133 -10.61 -2.54 -16.61
N PHE A 134 -10.77 -3.83 -16.89
CA PHE A 134 -12.05 -4.50 -16.98
C PHE A 134 -12.46 -5.04 -15.60
N PHE A 135 -13.61 -4.61 -15.10
CA PHE A 135 -14.06 -4.90 -13.73
C PHE A 135 -14.82 -6.23 -13.68
N VAL A 136 -14.40 -7.11 -12.78
CA VAL A 136 -14.88 -8.49 -12.72
C VAL A 136 -15.94 -8.68 -11.62
N SER A 137 -15.56 -8.69 -10.35
CA SER A 137 -16.47 -9.12 -9.27
C SER A 137 -17.72 -8.26 -9.09
N ARG A 138 -17.69 -6.99 -9.53
CA ARG A 138 -18.86 -6.11 -9.41
C ARG A 138 -20.02 -6.56 -10.28
N VAL A 139 -19.74 -7.19 -11.43
CA VAL A 139 -20.77 -7.75 -12.32
C VAL A 139 -21.53 -8.87 -11.61
N ASP A 140 -20.80 -9.83 -11.00
CA ASP A 140 -21.46 -10.91 -10.25
C ASP A 140 -22.22 -10.38 -9.03
N VAL A 141 -21.69 -9.35 -8.31
CA VAL A 141 -22.41 -8.74 -7.18
C VAL A 141 -23.73 -8.08 -7.62
N ALA A 142 -23.75 -7.38 -8.75
CA ALA A 142 -24.97 -6.77 -9.27
C ALA A 142 -25.98 -7.85 -9.67
N LEU A 143 -25.51 -8.91 -10.33
CA LEU A 143 -26.34 -10.02 -10.71
C LEU A 143 -26.83 -10.85 -9.52
N ASP A 144 -26.00 -11.07 -8.49
CA ASP A 144 -26.43 -11.78 -7.27
C ASP A 144 -27.58 -11.05 -6.56
N ARG A 145 -27.63 -9.71 -6.62
CA ARG A 145 -28.76 -8.91 -6.12
C ARG A 145 -30.02 -9.06 -6.99
N ALA A 146 -29.87 -9.01 -8.31
CA ALA A 146 -31.01 -9.18 -9.23
C ALA A 146 -31.58 -10.61 -9.20
N ARG A 147 -30.79 -11.58 -8.74
CA ARG A 147 -31.14 -13.02 -8.74
C ARG A 147 -31.99 -13.50 -7.57
N GLU A 148 -32.08 -12.78 -6.48
CA GLU A 148 -33.12 -13.07 -5.46
C GLU A 148 -34.50 -13.18 -6.12
N GLU A 149 -34.68 -12.56 -7.32
CA GLU A 149 -35.88 -12.62 -8.14
C GLU A 149 -35.86 -13.74 -9.21
N ILE A 150 -34.69 -14.21 -9.69
CA ILE A 150 -34.56 -15.06 -10.89
C ILE A 150 -34.30 -16.54 -10.57
N ASN A 151 -33.79 -16.89 -9.39
CA ASN A 151 -33.52 -18.24 -8.86
C ASN A 151 -32.85 -19.24 -9.85
N GLU A 152 -31.71 -18.83 -10.48
CA GLU A 152 -30.92 -19.69 -11.38
C GLU A 152 -29.51 -19.95 -10.83
N PRO A 153 -29.34 -20.98 -9.97
CA PRO A 153 -28.04 -21.27 -9.32
C PRO A 153 -26.93 -21.65 -10.31
N ALA A 154 -27.28 -22.14 -11.51
CA ALA A 154 -26.31 -22.63 -12.49
C ALA A 154 -25.40 -21.54 -13.05
N LEU A 155 -25.79 -20.25 -12.95
CA LEU A 155 -25.05 -19.12 -13.45
C LEU A 155 -24.25 -18.36 -12.34
N GLN A 156 -24.37 -18.79 -11.08
CA GLN A 156 -23.68 -18.11 -9.95
C GLN A 156 -22.17 -18.14 -10.09
N GLY A 157 -21.50 -16.96 -9.92
CA GLY A 157 -20.05 -16.78 -10.02
C GLY A 157 -19.48 -17.05 -11.40
N LYS A 158 -20.31 -17.13 -12.45
CA LYS A 158 -19.88 -17.47 -13.81
C LYS A 158 -19.98 -16.32 -14.79
N ILE A 159 -20.93 -15.39 -14.61
CA ILE A 159 -21.21 -14.36 -15.60
C ILE A 159 -20.08 -13.33 -15.70
N ALA A 160 -19.51 -12.91 -14.58
CA ALA A 160 -18.36 -12.01 -14.61
C ALA A 160 -17.16 -12.64 -15.34
N ILE A 161 -16.92 -13.94 -15.10
CA ILE A 161 -15.88 -14.70 -15.80
C ILE A 161 -16.21 -14.84 -17.29
N ALA A 162 -17.45 -15.18 -17.63
CA ALA A 162 -17.89 -15.31 -19.02
C ALA A 162 -17.75 -13.99 -19.79
N ASN A 163 -18.19 -12.87 -19.19
CA ASN A 163 -18.04 -11.53 -19.74
C ASN A 163 -16.56 -11.17 -19.97
N SER A 164 -15.69 -11.49 -18.99
CA SER A 164 -14.24 -11.26 -19.10
C SER A 164 -13.60 -12.10 -20.22
N LYS A 165 -13.97 -13.36 -20.36
CA LYS A 165 -13.47 -14.26 -21.44
C LYS A 165 -13.89 -13.78 -22.81
N VAL A 166 -15.12 -13.33 -22.96
CA VAL A 166 -15.61 -12.78 -24.24
C VAL A 166 -14.89 -11.46 -24.58
N ALA A 167 -14.68 -10.59 -23.58
CA ALA A 167 -13.89 -9.36 -23.77
C ALA A 167 -12.43 -9.68 -24.20
N TYR A 168 -11.82 -10.71 -23.60
CA TYR A 168 -10.48 -11.13 -24.01
C TYR A 168 -10.45 -11.75 -25.42
N ALA A 169 -11.45 -12.52 -25.79
CA ALA A 169 -11.57 -13.02 -27.18
C ALA A 169 -11.64 -11.85 -28.16
N ARG A 170 -12.41 -10.81 -27.83
CA ARG A 170 -12.47 -9.58 -28.64
C ARG A 170 -11.14 -8.82 -28.70
N PHE A 171 -10.40 -8.76 -27.59
CA PHE A 171 -9.04 -8.25 -27.57
C PHE A 171 -8.15 -8.97 -28.60
N ARG A 172 -8.17 -10.29 -28.65
CA ARG A 172 -7.42 -11.09 -29.60
C ARG A 172 -7.84 -10.82 -31.07
N GLU A 173 -9.14 -10.65 -31.31
CA GLU A 173 -9.65 -10.29 -32.65
C GLU A 173 -9.17 -8.91 -33.10
N ILE A 174 -9.18 -7.90 -32.20
CA ILE A 174 -8.71 -6.55 -32.47
C ILE A 174 -7.22 -6.56 -32.82
N LEU A 175 -6.40 -7.32 -32.08
CA LEU A 175 -4.96 -7.45 -32.37
C LEU A 175 -4.66 -8.22 -33.66
N GLY A 176 -5.62 -8.96 -34.20
CA GLY A 176 -5.50 -9.65 -35.49
C GLY A 176 -5.86 -8.80 -36.71
N ASN A 177 -6.26 -7.52 -36.53
CA ASN A 177 -6.69 -6.70 -37.66
C ASN A 177 -5.52 -5.93 -38.31
N ALA A 178 -5.70 -5.55 -39.58
CA ALA A 178 -4.68 -4.88 -40.36
C ALA A 178 -4.28 -3.47 -39.84
N ARG A 179 -5.14 -2.80 -39.07
CA ARG A 179 -4.80 -1.50 -38.43
C ARG A 179 -3.77 -1.71 -37.34
N TRP A 180 -4.02 -2.71 -36.49
CA TRP A 180 -3.07 -3.04 -35.43
C TRP A 180 -1.74 -3.55 -35.99
N GLU A 181 -1.76 -4.41 -37.01
CA GLU A 181 -0.54 -4.91 -37.65
C GLU A 181 0.39 -3.79 -38.09
N ARG A 182 -0.16 -2.73 -38.70
CA ARG A 182 0.64 -1.55 -39.11
C ARG A 182 1.28 -0.82 -37.92
N LEU A 183 0.54 -0.65 -36.80
CA LEU A 183 1.06 0.00 -35.62
C LEU A 183 2.10 -0.87 -34.90
N SER A 184 1.88 -2.17 -34.82
CA SER A 184 2.83 -3.09 -34.19
C SER A 184 4.15 -3.17 -34.94
N THR A 185 4.17 -3.06 -36.28
CA THR A 185 5.40 -2.97 -37.08
C THR A 185 6.21 -1.69 -36.79
N GLN A 186 5.57 -0.65 -36.26
CA GLN A 186 6.20 0.58 -35.78
C GLN A 186 6.60 0.51 -34.30
N GLY A 187 6.43 -0.65 -33.65
CA GLY A 187 6.78 -0.86 -32.25
C GLY A 187 5.67 -0.54 -31.23
N ALA A 188 4.42 -0.29 -31.69
CA ALA A 188 3.31 -0.06 -30.78
C ALA A 188 3.10 -1.25 -29.83
N ARG A 189 2.81 -0.95 -28.58
CA ARG A 189 2.53 -1.94 -27.53
C ARG A 189 1.05 -2.26 -27.48
N VAL A 190 0.70 -3.51 -27.12
CA VAL A 190 -0.70 -3.87 -26.92
C VAL A 190 -1.28 -3.14 -25.71
N GLN A 191 -2.53 -2.66 -25.83
CA GLN A 191 -3.30 -2.24 -24.65
C GLN A 191 -3.74 -3.51 -23.91
N ARG A 192 -2.97 -3.90 -22.89
CA ARG A 192 -3.27 -5.13 -22.15
C ARG A 192 -4.59 -5.02 -21.39
N VAL A 193 -5.37 -6.10 -21.39
CA VAL A 193 -6.55 -6.17 -20.54
C VAL A 193 -6.08 -6.30 -19.09
N LEU A 194 -6.62 -5.45 -18.22
CA LEU A 194 -6.33 -5.48 -16.78
C LEU A 194 -7.58 -5.92 -16.03
N TRP A 195 -7.50 -7.07 -15.36
CA TRP A 195 -8.56 -7.54 -14.51
C TRP A 195 -8.59 -6.74 -13.20
N ALA A 196 -9.65 -5.94 -13.04
CA ALA A 196 -9.86 -5.10 -11.87
C ALA A 196 -10.95 -5.67 -10.97
N SER A 197 -10.85 -5.41 -9.66
CA SER A 197 -11.83 -5.90 -8.67
C SER A 197 -11.94 -7.44 -8.66
N THR A 198 -10.80 -8.13 -8.53
CA THR A 198 -10.73 -9.60 -8.61
C THR A 198 -10.84 -10.31 -7.26
N GLY A 199 -11.02 -9.59 -6.15
CA GLY A 199 -11.41 -10.18 -4.87
C GLY A 199 -12.89 -10.56 -4.85
N THR A 200 -13.21 -11.78 -4.42
CA THR A 200 -14.59 -12.24 -4.23
C THR A 200 -15.32 -11.46 -3.15
N LYS A 201 -16.59 -11.19 -3.33
CA LYS A 201 -17.44 -10.47 -2.38
C LYS A 201 -18.50 -11.37 -1.75
N ASN A 202 -18.91 -12.41 -2.46
CA ASN A 202 -19.83 -13.41 -1.97
C ASN A 202 -19.04 -14.51 -1.23
N PRO A 203 -19.31 -14.77 0.05
CA PRO A 203 -18.59 -15.77 0.84
C PRO A 203 -18.81 -17.22 0.38
N LEU A 204 -19.77 -17.46 -0.51
CA LEU A 204 -20.02 -18.77 -1.11
C LEU A 204 -19.06 -19.07 -2.29
N TYR A 205 -18.34 -18.08 -2.78
CA TYR A 205 -17.39 -18.27 -3.88
C TYR A 205 -15.98 -18.53 -3.34
N PRO A 206 -15.20 -19.39 -4.00
CA PRO A 206 -13.78 -19.53 -3.69
C PRO A 206 -13.07 -18.17 -3.72
N ASP A 207 -12.21 -17.92 -2.76
CA ASP A 207 -11.51 -16.64 -2.60
C ASP A 207 -10.49 -16.33 -3.70
N THR A 208 -10.10 -17.35 -4.51
CA THR A 208 -9.25 -17.26 -5.69
C THR A 208 -10.02 -17.33 -7.03
N LEU A 209 -11.35 -17.43 -7.00
CA LEU A 209 -12.21 -17.73 -8.16
C LEU A 209 -11.81 -16.96 -9.43
N TYR A 210 -11.70 -15.64 -9.35
CA TYR A 210 -11.44 -14.80 -10.51
C TYR A 210 -9.97 -14.85 -10.95
N LEU A 211 -9.04 -15.09 -10.03
CA LEU A 211 -7.63 -15.28 -10.38
C LEU A 211 -7.45 -16.57 -11.15
N ASP A 212 -7.90 -17.69 -10.60
CA ASP A 212 -7.78 -19.02 -11.20
C ASP A 212 -8.41 -19.09 -12.59
N SER A 213 -9.50 -18.33 -12.81
CA SER A 213 -10.30 -18.40 -14.04
C SER A 213 -9.83 -17.50 -15.17
N LEU A 214 -8.95 -16.52 -14.91
CA LEU A 214 -8.61 -15.43 -15.85
C LEU A 214 -7.09 -15.30 -16.09
N ILE A 215 -6.35 -16.40 -16.02
CA ILE A 215 -4.90 -16.45 -16.31
C ILE A 215 -4.69 -16.62 -17.81
N GLY A 216 -4.02 -15.67 -18.43
CA GLY A 216 -3.70 -15.70 -19.86
C GLY A 216 -2.65 -14.67 -20.26
N PRO A 217 -2.09 -14.78 -21.49
CA PRO A 217 -1.07 -13.85 -21.98
C PRO A 217 -1.63 -12.44 -22.17
N ASP A 218 -0.74 -11.46 -22.18
CA ASP A 218 -1.05 -10.04 -22.40
C ASP A 218 -2.12 -9.48 -21.46
N THR A 219 -2.17 -9.99 -20.24
CA THR A 219 -3.08 -9.50 -19.19
C THR A 219 -2.33 -8.98 -17.97
N VAL A 220 -2.99 -8.13 -17.20
CA VAL A 220 -2.56 -7.62 -15.89
C VAL A 220 -3.68 -7.89 -14.89
N ASN A 221 -3.35 -8.01 -13.61
CA ASN A 221 -4.35 -8.13 -12.56
C ASN A 221 -3.97 -7.26 -11.37
N THR A 222 -4.90 -6.43 -10.90
CA THR A 222 -4.75 -5.65 -9.67
C THR A 222 -5.30 -6.46 -8.49
N VAL A 223 -4.48 -7.38 -8.01
CA VAL A 223 -4.88 -8.37 -6.99
C VAL A 223 -4.90 -7.73 -5.59
N PRO A 224 -6.01 -7.81 -4.85
CA PRO A 224 -6.04 -7.41 -3.44
C PRO A 224 -5.08 -8.27 -2.60
N PRO A 225 -4.41 -7.71 -1.55
CA PRO A 225 -3.46 -8.46 -0.74
C PRO A 225 -4.01 -9.77 -0.14
N ALA A 226 -5.26 -9.78 0.32
CA ALA A 226 -5.89 -10.99 0.85
C ALA A 226 -6.04 -12.09 -0.22
N THR A 227 -6.51 -11.72 -1.41
CA THR A 227 -6.66 -12.64 -2.55
C THR A 227 -5.29 -13.12 -3.05
N LEU A 228 -4.27 -12.26 -3.06
CA LEU A 228 -2.90 -12.67 -3.42
C LEU A 228 -2.36 -13.72 -2.44
N ASN A 229 -2.58 -13.54 -1.15
CA ASN A 229 -2.15 -14.50 -0.13
C ASN A 229 -2.89 -15.83 -0.28
N ALA A 230 -4.21 -15.82 -0.51
CA ALA A 230 -5.00 -17.01 -0.79
C ALA A 230 -4.50 -17.74 -2.04
N PHE A 231 -4.24 -17.00 -3.11
CA PHE A 231 -3.73 -17.56 -4.36
C PHE A 231 -2.33 -18.19 -4.19
N ARG A 232 -1.45 -17.60 -3.39
CA ARG A 232 -0.12 -18.16 -3.07
C ARG A 232 -0.20 -19.44 -2.24
N ASP A 233 -1.23 -19.59 -1.41
CA ASP A 233 -1.44 -20.75 -0.55
C ASP A 233 -2.11 -21.92 -1.29
N HIS A 234 -3.17 -21.65 -2.04
CA HIS A 234 -3.99 -22.71 -2.65
C HIS A 234 -4.53 -22.40 -4.07
N GLY A 235 -4.08 -21.31 -4.72
CA GLY A 235 -4.48 -20.96 -6.09
C GLY A 235 -3.96 -21.95 -7.12
N THR A 236 -4.64 -22.01 -8.27
CA THR A 236 -4.29 -22.90 -9.37
C THR A 236 -3.71 -22.13 -10.55
N ILE A 237 -2.45 -22.39 -10.89
CA ILE A 237 -1.79 -21.77 -12.05
C ILE A 237 -2.02 -22.61 -13.29
N ALA A 238 -2.94 -22.16 -14.16
CA ALA A 238 -3.25 -22.80 -15.43
C ALA A 238 -3.69 -21.74 -16.47
N PRO A 239 -3.47 -21.94 -17.77
CA PRO A 239 -3.95 -21.04 -18.82
C PRO A 239 -5.47 -21.21 -19.00
N THR A 240 -6.24 -20.53 -18.17
CA THR A 240 -7.71 -20.70 -18.07
C THR A 240 -8.49 -19.69 -18.89
N LEU A 241 -7.88 -18.57 -19.27
CA LEU A 241 -8.56 -17.44 -19.89
C LEU A 241 -9.12 -17.78 -21.29
N GLU A 242 -8.38 -18.51 -22.10
CA GLU A 242 -8.79 -18.92 -23.45
C GLU A 242 -9.64 -20.19 -23.46
N ALA A 243 -9.68 -20.91 -22.33
CA ALA A 243 -10.46 -22.15 -22.23
C ALA A 243 -11.95 -21.86 -22.00
N GLY A 244 -12.83 -22.67 -22.65
CA GLY A 244 -14.27 -22.62 -22.43
C GLY A 244 -14.96 -21.36 -22.95
N LEU A 245 -14.48 -20.77 -24.04
CA LEU A 245 -15.09 -19.56 -24.63
C LEU A 245 -16.51 -19.78 -25.12
N ASP A 246 -16.80 -20.97 -25.73
CA ASP A 246 -18.15 -21.31 -26.18
C ASP A 246 -19.11 -21.49 -25.00
N GLU A 247 -18.63 -22.06 -23.88
CA GLU A 247 -19.40 -22.11 -22.63
C GLU A 247 -19.67 -20.70 -22.08
N ALA A 248 -18.70 -19.83 -22.11
CA ALA A 248 -18.86 -18.42 -21.67
C ALA A 248 -19.94 -17.72 -22.51
N ARG A 249 -19.91 -17.88 -23.82
CA ARG A 249 -20.94 -17.34 -24.74
C ARG A 249 -22.33 -17.92 -24.45
N ALA A 250 -22.41 -19.24 -24.19
CA ALA A 250 -23.66 -19.90 -23.86
C ALA A 250 -24.22 -19.39 -22.50
N GLN A 251 -23.36 -19.14 -21.51
CA GLN A 251 -23.77 -18.57 -20.20
C GLN A 251 -24.35 -17.16 -20.36
N LEU A 252 -23.71 -16.29 -21.17
CA LEU A 252 -24.25 -14.95 -21.45
C LEU A 252 -25.59 -15.03 -22.24
N ALA A 253 -25.69 -15.92 -23.19
CA ALA A 253 -26.94 -16.14 -23.94
C ALA A 253 -28.06 -16.68 -23.02
N ALA A 254 -27.75 -17.60 -22.11
CA ALA A 254 -28.69 -18.09 -21.12
C ALA A 254 -29.19 -16.97 -20.19
N LEU A 255 -28.29 -16.07 -19.74
CA LEU A 255 -28.66 -14.90 -18.95
C LEU A 255 -29.66 -13.99 -19.71
N ALA A 256 -29.39 -13.70 -20.97
CA ALA A 256 -30.30 -12.94 -21.83
C ALA A 256 -31.64 -13.64 -22.04
N GLY A 257 -31.64 -14.98 -22.16
CA GLY A 257 -32.85 -15.81 -22.26
C GLY A 257 -33.75 -15.76 -21.02
N LEU A 258 -33.17 -15.41 -19.85
CA LEU A 258 -33.90 -15.14 -18.60
C LEU A 258 -34.47 -13.72 -18.52
N GLY A 259 -34.28 -12.90 -19.55
CA GLY A 259 -34.73 -11.49 -19.58
C GLY A 259 -33.82 -10.50 -18.84
N VAL A 260 -32.60 -10.91 -18.50
CA VAL A 260 -31.63 -10.03 -17.84
C VAL A 260 -30.84 -9.26 -18.89
N ASP A 261 -30.93 -7.95 -18.86
CA ASP A 261 -30.16 -7.05 -19.71
C ASP A 261 -28.82 -6.73 -19.05
N LEU A 262 -27.76 -7.45 -19.49
CA LEU A 262 -26.41 -7.26 -18.98
C LEU A 262 -25.84 -5.88 -19.35
N ASP A 263 -26.21 -5.34 -20.52
CA ASP A 263 -25.71 -4.03 -20.97
C ASP A 263 -26.26 -2.93 -20.08
N ALA A 264 -27.56 -2.95 -19.74
CA ALA A 264 -28.15 -2.03 -18.79
C ALA A 264 -27.50 -2.10 -17.40
N ILE A 265 -27.23 -3.33 -16.90
CA ILE A 265 -26.55 -3.54 -15.61
C ILE A 265 -25.13 -2.97 -15.64
N THR A 266 -24.40 -3.17 -16.72
CA THR A 266 -23.01 -2.69 -16.82
C THR A 266 -22.91 -1.18 -17.00
N GLU A 267 -23.90 -0.55 -17.62
CA GLU A 267 -24.05 0.91 -17.69
C GLU A 267 -24.32 1.50 -16.28
N GLU A 268 -25.26 0.92 -15.53
CA GLU A 268 -25.52 1.31 -14.14
C GLU A 268 -24.27 1.13 -13.26
N LEU A 269 -23.51 0.06 -13.43
CA LEU A 269 -22.26 -0.17 -12.70
C LEU A 269 -21.19 0.87 -13.02
N GLN A 270 -21.14 1.40 -14.23
CA GLN A 270 -20.24 2.49 -14.59
C GLN A 270 -20.63 3.79 -13.85
N ASP A 271 -21.89 4.17 -13.89
CA ASP A 271 -22.40 5.38 -13.21
C ASP A 271 -22.24 5.28 -11.68
N GLU A 272 -22.58 4.12 -11.11
CA GLU A 272 -22.30 3.85 -9.70
C GLU A 272 -20.80 3.91 -9.37
N GLY A 273 -19.97 3.43 -10.29
CA GLY A 273 -18.52 3.47 -10.16
C GLY A 273 -17.99 4.89 -10.06
N VAL A 274 -18.40 5.77 -10.96
CA VAL A 274 -18.07 7.21 -10.97
C VAL A 274 -18.54 7.84 -9.66
N THR A 275 -19.80 7.61 -9.28
CA THR A 275 -20.39 8.17 -8.05
C THR A 275 -19.61 7.74 -6.80
N LYS A 276 -19.29 6.45 -6.68
CA LYS A 276 -18.53 5.92 -5.52
C LYS A 276 -17.10 6.47 -5.46
N PHE A 277 -16.46 6.69 -6.61
CA PHE A 277 -15.14 7.31 -6.67
C PHE A 277 -15.20 8.78 -6.23
N ALA A 278 -16.19 9.54 -6.71
CA ALA A 278 -16.40 10.93 -6.30
C ALA A 278 -16.66 11.04 -4.78
N GLN A 279 -17.51 10.19 -4.22
CA GLN A 279 -17.78 10.15 -2.77
C GLN A 279 -16.53 9.82 -1.95
N SER A 280 -15.72 8.84 -2.41
CA SER A 280 -14.47 8.48 -1.75
C SER A 280 -13.46 9.62 -1.80
N PHE A 281 -13.35 10.31 -2.92
CA PHE A 281 -12.50 11.47 -3.08
C PHE A 281 -12.92 12.63 -2.17
N GLN A 282 -14.22 12.96 -2.12
CA GLN A 282 -14.76 13.98 -1.23
C GLN A 282 -14.51 13.66 0.25
N SER A 283 -14.67 12.39 0.65
CA SER A 283 -14.36 11.94 2.01
C SER A 283 -12.87 12.09 2.34
N LEU A 284 -11.98 11.79 1.39
CA LEU A 284 -10.54 12.01 1.54
C LEU A 284 -10.22 13.49 1.72
N MET A 285 -10.79 14.36 0.87
CA MET A 285 -10.61 15.82 0.95
C MET A 285 -11.11 16.38 2.28
N ALA A 286 -12.25 15.91 2.77
CA ALA A 286 -12.77 16.29 4.09
C ALA A 286 -11.82 15.85 5.22
N THR A 287 -11.25 14.64 5.14
CA THR A 287 -10.27 14.16 6.12
C THR A 287 -9.00 15.01 6.13
N ILE A 288 -8.52 15.41 4.96
CA ILE A 288 -7.35 16.30 4.83
C ILE A 288 -7.68 17.69 5.42
N ALA A 289 -8.88 18.22 5.13
CA ALA A 289 -9.35 19.48 5.70
C ALA A 289 -9.35 19.44 7.23
N GLU A 290 -9.96 18.41 7.81
CA GLU A 290 -10.02 18.21 9.25
C GLU A 290 -8.62 18.13 9.88
N LYS A 291 -7.72 17.34 9.30
CA LYS A 291 -6.33 17.25 9.79
C LYS A 291 -5.57 18.57 9.66
N ARG A 292 -5.75 19.28 8.54
CA ARG A 292 -5.14 20.60 8.34
C ARG A 292 -5.62 21.57 9.42
N ASP A 293 -6.93 21.64 9.63
CA ASP A 293 -7.54 22.58 10.56
C ASP A 293 -7.16 22.24 12.00
N ARG A 294 -7.07 20.96 12.38
CA ARG A 294 -6.52 20.53 13.66
C ARG A 294 -5.06 20.96 13.85
N LEU A 295 -4.23 20.81 12.83
CA LEU A 295 -2.83 21.22 12.88
C LEU A 295 -2.70 22.75 12.97
N LEU A 296 -3.53 23.51 12.25
CA LEU A 296 -3.55 24.98 12.31
C LEU A 296 -4.09 25.49 13.64
N ALA A 297 -5.11 24.83 14.19
CA ALA A 297 -5.66 25.15 15.51
C ALA A 297 -4.70 24.80 16.67
N GLY A 298 -3.56 24.16 16.37
CA GLY A 298 -2.56 23.81 17.36
C GLY A 298 -3.02 22.73 18.34
N TRP A 299 -3.64 21.66 17.85
CA TRP A 299 -4.08 20.50 18.65
C TRP A 299 -5.05 20.84 19.81
N ARG A 300 -5.95 21.79 19.64
CA ARG A 300 -6.82 22.30 20.71
C ARG A 300 -8.01 21.41 21.09
N GLU A 301 -8.16 20.24 20.53
CA GLU A 301 -9.26 19.35 20.91
C GLU A 301 -8.77 18.04 21.51
N ILE A 302 -8.18 18.10 22.70
CA ILE A 302 -8.44 17.06 23.67
C ILE A 302 -9.74 17.48 24.35
N ALA A 303 -10.87 16.87 23.97
CA ALA A 303 -12.12 17.02 24.70
C ALA A 303 -11.99 16.26 26.03
N ALA A 304 -11.33 16.87 27.01
CA ALA A 304 -11.24 16.35 28.36
C ALA A 304 -12.37 16.99 29.17
N GLY A 305 -13.32 16.19 29.61
CA GLY A 305 -14.36 16.62 30.56
C GLY A 305 -13.76 16.83 31.95
N LEU A 306 -12.93 17.86 32.15
CA LEU A 306 -12.15 18.10 33.36
C LEU A 306 -12.97 18.75 34.47
N GLY A 307 -14.22 19.12 34.19
CA GLY A 307 -15.12 19.74 35.19
C GLY A 307 -14.47 20.95 35.86
N VAL A 308 -14.42 20.93 37.19
CA VAL A 308 -13.85 22.04 37.99
C VAL A 308 -12.33 22.27 37.78
N TYR A 309 -11.63 21.32 37.18
CA TYR A 309 -10.19 21.45 36.90
C TYR A 309 -9.87 22.09 35.55
N GLN A 310 -10.90 22.36 34.71
CA GLN A 310 -10.68 22.91 33.37
C GLN A 310 -9.87 24.22 33.39
N GLY A 311 -10.23 25.16 34.29
CA GLY A 311 -9.53 26.44 34.41
C GLY A 311 -8.05 26.29 34.79
N LEU A 312 -7.74 25.36 35.70
CA LEU A 312 -6.34 25.11 36.10
C LEU A 312 -5.51 24.53 34.97
N VAL A 313 -6.10 23.67 34.15
CA VAL A 313 -5.41 23.08 32.98
C VAL A 313 -5.22 24.13 31.90
N ASP A 314 -6.20 24.98 31.64
CA ASP A 314 -6.12 26.07 30.65
C ASP A 314 -5.02 27.08 31.05
N ASP A 315 -4.91 27.44 32.33
CA ASP A 315 -3.86 28.28 32.83
C ASP A 315 -2.48 27.64 32.69
N ALA A 316 -2.33 26.36 33.04
CA ALA A 316 -1.08 25.62 32.87
C ALA A 316 -0.64 25.54 31.41
N LEU A 317 -1.58 25.26 30.49
CA LEU A 317 -1.30 25.22 29.03
C LEU A 317 -0.90 26.60 28.51
N LYS A 318 -1.50 27.70 29.02
CA LYS A 318 -1.13 29.04 28.68
C LYS A 318 0.29 29.36 29.17
N GLU A 319 0.65 28.97 30.37
CA GLU A 319 2.00 29.11 30.93
C GLU A 319 3.03 28.34 30.08
N ILE A 320 2.81 27.06 29.80
CA ILE A 320 3.65 26.22 28.93
C ILE A 320 3.91 26.88 27.59
N LYS A 321 2.87 27.52 27.00
CA LYS A 321 2.98 28.20 25.71
C LYS A 321 3.77 29.53 25.86
N THR A 322 3.48 30.33 26.89
CA THR A 322 4.13 31.62 27.12
C THR A 322 5.62 31.45 27.40
N GLU A 323 5.96 30.49 28.24
CA GLU A 323 7.33 30.12 28.61
C GLU A 323 8.07 29.33 27.52
N ARG A 324 7.42 29.05 26.40
CA ARG A 324 7.94 28.26 25.25
C ARG A 324 8.58 26.92 25.70
N VAL A 325 7.94 26.26 26.67
CA VAL A 325 8.49 25.07 27.35
C VAL A 325 8.93 24.00 26.35
N MET A 326 8.08 23.67 25.35
CA MET A 326 8.42 22.65 24.35
C MET A 326 9.66 23.01 23.53
N ALA A 327 9.77 24.26 23.08
CA ALA A 327 10.95 24.73 22.33
C ALA A 327 12.23 24.68 23.18
N ARG A 328 12.12 25.01 24.46
CA ARG A 328 13.24 24.94 25.42
C ARG A 328 13.67 23.52 25.70
N ILE A 329 12.71 22.57 25.81
CA ILE A 329 13.01 21.13 25.92
C ILE A 329 13.85 20.66 24.71
N TRP A 330 13.43 20.97 23.50
CA TRP A 330 14.17 20.62 22.29
C TRP A 330 15.52 21.32 22.17
N ALA A 331 15.67 22.49 22.76
CA ALA A 331 16.93 23.19 22.87
C ALA A 331 17.84 22.70 24.01
N HIS A 332 17.47 21.60 24.69
CA HIS A 332 18.20 21.03 25.83
C HIS A 332 18.34 21.99 27.04
N ASP A 333 17.39 22.92 27.18
CA ASP A 333 17.37 23.83 28.32
C ASP A 333 16.90 23.11 29.58
N HIS A 334 17.85 22.76 30.42
CA HIS A 334 17.58 22.06 31.68
C HIS A 334 16.76 22.90 32.68
N THR A 335 16.73 24.23 32.51
CA THR A 335 16.01 25.13 33.42
C THR A 335 14.47 24.98 33.32
N VAL A 336 13.97 24.29 32.31
CA VAL A 336 12.56 23.88 32.23
C VAL A 336 12.14 23.03 33.44
N TRP A 337 13.05 22.22 33.98
CA TRP A 337 12.76 21.32 35.12
C TRP A 337 13.37 21.82 36.43
N LYS A 338 14.64 22.24 36.41
CA LYS A 338 15.36 22.69 37.62
C LYS A 338 16.45 23.72 37.26
N PRO A 339 16.80 24.62 38.21
CA PRO A 339 17.86 25.59 37.99
C PRO A 339 19.25 24.98 37.76
N HIS A 340 19.49 23.76 38.25
CA HIS A 340 20.77 23.08 38.15
C HIS A 340 20.72 21.94 37.10
N PRO A 341 21.75 21.79 36.25
CA PRO A 341 21.77 20.81 35.15
C PRO A 341 21.95 19.36 35.58
N THR A 342 22.32 19.11 36.83
CA THR A 342 22.63 17.76 37.37
C THR A 342 21.44 16.81 37.21
N GLU A 343 21.71 15.65 36.65
CA GLU A 343 20.70 14.57 36.37
C GLU A 343 19.58 15.00 35.40
N ILE A 344 19.77 16.10 34.65
CA ILE A 344 18.86 16.56 33.60
C ILE A 344 19.60 16.70 32.27
N ALA A 345 20.62 17.57 32.19
CA ALA A 345 21.30 17.85 30.91
C ALA A 345 21.92 16.59 30.29
N ASN A 346 22.41 15.66 31.10
CA ASN A 346 22.93 14.34 30.66
C ASN A 346 21.86 13.30 30.36
N ARG A 347 20.57 13.63 30.45
CA ARG A 347 19.44 12.72 30.21
C ARG A 347 18.62 13.08 28.96
N LEU A 348 18.92 14.18 28.28
CA LEU A 348 18.12 14.70 27.16
C LEU A 348 18.51 14.10 25.78
N GLY A 349 19.49 13.20 25.72
CA GLY A 349 19.94 12.59 24.46
C GLY A 349 18.87 11.82 23.71
N TRP A 350 17.78 11.40 24.37
CA TRP A 350 16.67 10.71 23.72
C TRP A 350 15.91 11.60 22.73
N LEU A 351 15.96 12.92 22.88
CA LEU A 351 15.28 13.86 21.98
C LEU A 351 15.76 13.74 20.52
N HIS A 352 17.03 13.43 20.33
CA HIS A 352 17.66 13.33 19.00
C HIS A 352 18.22 11.93 18.71
N VAL A 353 17.72 10.89 19.42
CA VAL A 353 18.26 9.53 19.30
C VAL A 353 18.10 8.93 17.90
N ALA A 354 17.09 9.37 17.13
CA ALA A 354 16.83 8.81 15.81
C ALA A 354 17.98 9.07 14.82
N GLU A 355 18.55 10.28 14.82
CA GLU A 355 19.61 10.68 13.91
C GLU A 355 20.88 9.83 14.08
N PRO A 356 21.52 9.75 15.27
CA PRO A 356 22.69 8.90 15.46
C PRO A 356 22.36 7.39 15.33
N MET A 357 21.11 6.97 15.55
CA MET A 357 20.74 5.56 15.33
C MET A 357 20.73 5.18 13.86
N ILE A 358 20.31 6.07 12.97
CA ILE A 358 20.40 5.83 11.52
C ILE A 358 21.86 5.59 11.10
N GLU A 359 22.79 6.41 11.59
CA GLU A 359 24.22 6.26 11.30
C GLU A 359 24.82 4.95 11.86
N ASN A 360 24.23 4.43 12.94
CA ASN A 360 24.70 3.18 13.58
C ASN A 360 24.08 1.90 13.00
N VAL A 361 23.07 1.99 12.11
CA VAL A 361 22.43 0.80 11.49
C VAL A 361 23.46 -0.18 10.91
N PRO A 362 24.45 0.23 10.10
CA PRO A 362 25.43 -0.72 9.55
C PRO A 362 26.26 -1.44 10.61
N ARG A 363 26.50 -0.80 11.77
CA ARG A 363 27.22 -1.41 12.91
C ARG A 363 26.34 -2.46 13.61
N LEU A 364 25.05 -2.15 13.77
CA LEU A 364 24.07 -3.06 14.37
C LEU A 364 23.85 -4.30 13.47
N GLU A 365 23.78 -4.11 12.17
CA GLU A 365 23.63 -5.20 11.20
C GLU A 365 24.84 -6.14 11.25
N ARG A 366 26.06 -5.62 11.33
CA ARG A 366 27.26 -6.44 11.51
C ARG A 366 27.20 -7.25 12.81
N LEU A 367 26.87 -6.59 13.92
CA LEU A 367 26.72 -7.26 15.22
C LEU A 367 25.70 -8.40 15.15
N VAL A 368 24.55 -8.16 14.54
CA VAL A 368 23.51 -9.18 14.36
C VAL A 368 24.03 -10.33 13.49
N SER A 369 24.75 -10.04 12.42
CA SER A 369 25.38 -11.06 11.58
C SER A 369 26.38 -11.92 12.34
N ASP A 370 27.25 -11.30 13.15
CA ASP A 370 28.27 -11.99 13.96
C ASP A 370 27.62 -12.93 14.99
N VAL A 371 26.59 -12.44 15.68
CA VAL A 371 25.84 -13.20 16.69
C VAL A 371 25.13 -14.40 16.05
N ARG A 372 24.51 -14.23 14.88
CA ARG A 372 23.87 -15.33 14.14
C ARG A 372 24.89 -16.35 13.66
N THR A 373 26.03 -15.91 13.13
CA THR A 373 27.11 -16.78 12.67
C THR A 373 27.72 -17.59 13.82
N ALA A 374 27.73 -17.03 15.04
CA ALA A 374 28.16 -17.72 16.25
C ALA A 374 27.16 -18.77 16.77
N GLY A 375 26.00 -18.92 16.12
CA GLY A 375 25.03 -19.98 16.42
C GLY A 375 24.07 -19.66 17.57
N TYR A 376 23.99 -18.39 18.02
CA TYR A 376 22.98 -18.01 19.02
C TYR A 376 21.57 -18.00 18.40
N THR A 377 20.62 -18.54 19.17
CA THR A 377 19.19 -18.60 18.80
C THR A 377 18.31 -17.74 19.68
N HIS A 378 18.78 -17.44 20.88
CA HIS A 378 18.05 -16.64 21.88
C HIS A 378 18.91 -15.50 22.42
N ALA A 379 18.25 -14.43 22.84
CA ALA A 379 18.86 -13.36 23.62
C ALA A 379 18.06 -13.19 24.94
N LEU A 380 18.74 -13.14 26.06
CA LEU A 380 18.16 -12.85 27.38
C LEU A 380 18.60 -11.46 27.84
N LEU A 381 17.68 -10.52 27.83
CA LEU A 381 17.90 -9.16 28.32
C LEU A 381 17.67 -9.12 29.83
N LEU A 382 18.69 -8.74 30.59
CA LEU A 382 18.66 -8.59 32.05
C LEU A 382 18.50 -7.09 32.37
N GLY A 383 17.30 -6.61 32.60
CA GLY A 383 17.08 -5.18 32.86
C GLY A 383 15.74 -4.91 33.52
N MET A 384 15.66 -3.80 34.25
CA MET A 384 14.45 -3.37 34.93
C MET A 384 14.01 -1.99 34.45
N GLY A 385 12.71 -1.72 34.46
CA GLY A 385 12.15 -0.42 34.06
C GLY A 385 12.39 -0.08 32.59
N GLY A 386 12.87 1.11 32.28
CA GLY A 386 13.12 1.59 30.92
C GLY A 386 14.11 0.74 30.10
N SER A 387 14.97 -0.02 30.76
CA SER A 387 15.93 -0.92 30.11
C SER A 387 15.28 -2.20 29.56
N SER A 388 14.12 -2.57 30.05
CA SER A 388 13.39 -3.79 29.67
C SER A 388 12.11 -3.48 28.88
N LEU A 389 11.41 -2.41 29.24
CA LEU A 389 10.09 -2.11 28.71
C LEU A 389 10.08 -1.85 27.19
N ALA A 390 10.97 -1.01 26.69
CA ALA A 390 11.02 -0.71 25.25
C ALA A 390 11.38 -1.95 24.40
N PRO A 391 12.42 -2.74 24.74
CA PRO A 391 12.69 -4.00 24.03
C PRO A 391 11.51 -4.99 24.07
N GLU A 392 10.81 -5.11 25.21
CA GLU A 392 9.63 -5.99 25.35
C GLU A 392 8.46 -5.51 24.45
N VAL A 393 8.21 -4.21 24.42
CA VAL A 393 7.18 -3.63 23.52
C VAL A 393 7.53 -3.90 22.06
N LEU A 394 8.78 -3.66 21.66
CA LEU A 394 9.23 -3.90 20.28
C LEU A 394 9.10 -5.38 19.91
N ARG A 395 9.54 -6.28 20.80
CA ARG A 395 9.42 -7.73 20.61
C ARG A 395 7.97 -8.17 20.42
N LYS A 396 7.06 -7.69 21.26
CA LYS A 396 5.63 -8.05 21.19
C LYS A 396 4.94 -7.44 19.96
N THR A 397 5.39 -6.27 19.50
CA THR A 397 4.79 -5.58 18.36
C THR A 397 5.22 -6.21 17.04
N PHE A 398 6.50 -6.52 16.88
CA PHE A 398 7.07 -6.96 15.61
C PHE A 398 7.31 -8.47 15.53
N GLY A 399 7.23 -9.19 16.65
CA GLY A 399 7.50 -10.63 16.71
C GLY A 399 8.98 -10.98 16.48
N VAL A 400 9.22 -12.25 16.15
CA VAL A 400 10.55 -12.78 15.83
C VAL A 400 10.59 -13.07 14.33
N LYS A 401 11.62 -12.56 13.66
CA LYS A 401 11.86 -12.84 12.24
C LYS A 401 12.64 -14.17 12.11
N ASP A 402 12.30 -14.98 11.14
CA ASP A 402 12.94 -16.27 10.88
C ASP A 402 14.45 -16.13 10.73
N GLY A 403 15.18 -16.98 11.44
CA GLY A 403 16.65 -16.98 11.48
C GLY A 403 17.25 -15.85 12.33
N TYR A 404 16.46 -15.13 13.13
CA TYR A 404 16.93 -14.16 14.11
C TYR A 404 16.69 -14.66 15.54
N LEU A 405 17.36 -14.03 16.54
CA LEU A 405 17.27 -14.42 17.93
C LEU A 405 15.89 -14.11 18.52
N ASP A 406 15.33 -15.07 19.25
CA ASP A 406 14.16 -14.82 20.10
C ASP A 406 14.62 -14.08 21.37
N LEU A 407 14.04 -12.89 21.61
CA LEU A 407 14.36 -12.06 22.77
C LEU A 407 13.49 -12.44 23.96
N ALA A 408 14.12 -12.89 25.03
CA ALA A 408 13.50 -13.02 26.34
C ALA A 408 13.92 -11.85 27.26
N VAL A 409 13.04 -11.38 28.10
CA VAL A 409 13.30 -10.29 29.05
C VAL A 409 13.11 -10.78 30.46
N LEU A 410 14.15 -10.64 31.29
CA LEU A 410 14.11 -10.89 32.72
C LEU A 410 14.25 -9.55 33.46
N ASP A 411 13.12 -9.04 33.94
CA ASP A 411 12.99 -7.77 34.64
C ASP A 411 12.68 -7.94 36.15
N SER A 412 12.92 -9.13 36.65
CA SER A 412 12.65 -9.50 38.06
C SER A 412 13.87 -10.16 38.69
N THR A 413 14.04 -9.93 39.98
CA THR A 413 14.98 -10.66 40.85
C THR A 413 14.33 -11.82 41.59
N ASP A 414 13.07 -12.10 41.30
CA ASP A 414 12.35 -13.27 41.89
C ASP A 414 13.00 -14.58 41.43
N PRO A 415 13.34 -15.47 42.36
CA PRO A 415 13.97 -16.75 42.07
C PRO A 415 13.13 -17.62 41.12
N GLY A 416 11.80 -17.58 41.24
CA GLY A 416 10.90 -18.35 40.37
C GLY A 416 10.96 -17.86 38.91
N ALA A 417 10.99 -16.53 38.69
CA ALA A 417 11.15 -15.93 37.35
C ALA A 417 12.50 -16.32 36.76
N VAL A 418 13.58 -16.27 37.54
CA VAL A 418 14.93 -16.66 37.08
C VAL A 418 14.95 -18.13 36.68
N LEU A 419 14.39 -19.03 37.52
CA LEU A 419 14.33 -20.46 37.24
C LEU A 419 13.48 -20.79 36.04
N ALA A 420 12.40 -20.07 35.79
CA ALA A 420 11.56 -20.24 34.61
C ALA A 420 12.32 -19.94 33.31
N HIS A 421 13.16 -18.88 33.27
CA HIS A 421 14.04 -18.62 32.16
C HIS A 421 15.16 -19.64 32.04
N ALA A 422 15.77 -20.05 33.15
CA ALA A 422 16.82 -21.06 33.16
C ALA A 422 16.34 -22.43 32.64
N GLY A 423 15.10 -22.83 32.94
CA GLY A 423 14.52 -24.08 32.46
C GLY A 423 14.08 -24.07 30.99
N ARG A 424 13.93 -22.87 30.37
CA ARG A 424 13.47 -22.70 28.99
C ARG A 424 14.58 -22.43 27.99
N LEU A 425 15.63 -21.75 28.40
CA LEU A 425 16.71 -21.29 27.53
C LEU A 425 17.92 -22.21 27.59
N ASP A 426 18.45 -22.57 26.42
CA ASP A 426 19.74 -23.27 26.33
C ASP A 426 20.90 -22.26 26.52
N PRO A 427 21.70 -22.40 27.59
CA PRO A 427 22.80 -21.46 27.86
C PRO A 427 23.89 -21.44 26.80
N THR A 428 24.06 -22.50 26.01
CA THR A 428 25.08 -22.57 24.94
C THR A 428 24.66 -21.80 23.69
N HIS A 429 23.35 -21.54 23.53
CA HIS A 429 22.79 -20.84 22.37
C HIS A 429 22.04 -19.55 22.78
N THR A 430 22.23 -19.07 24.02
CA THR A 430 21.59 -17.84 24.54
C THR A 430 22.63 -16.77 24.81
N LEU A 431 22.43 -15.60 24.17
CA LEU A 431 23.22 -14.41 24.43
C LEU A 431 22.62 -13.62 25.60
N CYS A 432 23.37 -13.44 26.70
CA CYS A 432 22.94 -12.60 27.80
C CYS A 432 23.32 -11.13 27.56
N ILE A 433 22.34 -10.23 27.62
CA ILE A 433 22.51 -8.79 27.44
C ILE A 433 22.20 -8.09 28.76
N SER A 434 23.22 -7.42 29.35
CA SER A 434 23.03 -6.58 30.53
C SER A 434 23.34 -5.14 30.16
N PRO A 435 22.34 -4.22 30.17
CA PRO A 435 22.63 -2.82 29.94
C PRO A 435 23.53 -2.27 31.07
N PRO A 436 24.45 -1.34 30.76
CA PRO A 436 25.32 -0.78 31.77
C PRO A 436 24.49 0.01 32.81
N SER A 437 24.57 -0.37 34.08
CA SER A 437 23.97 0.41 35.15
C SER A 437 24.70 1.75 35.29
N ARG A 438 24.06 2.86 35.00
CA ARG A 438 24.54 4.19 35.32
C ARG A 438 24.23 4.55 36.79
N ALA A 439 24.62 3.69 37.74
CA ALA A 439 24.71 4.11 39.11
C ALA A 439 26.04 4.88 39.30
N PRO A 440 26.08 6.03 40.03
CA PRO A 440 27.33 6.63 40.41
C PRO A 440 28.15 5.58 41.19
N ARG A 441 29.47 5.56 40.93
CA ARG A 441 30.40 4.61 41.54
C ARG A 441 30.36 4.69 43.09
N GLN A 442 29.37 4.05 43.69
CA GLN A 442 29.40 3.71 45.10
C GLN A 442 28.80 2.32 45.30
N ARG A 443 29.70 1.39 45.44
CA ARG A 443 29.62 -0.04 45.72
C ARG A 443 29.39 -0.94 44.53
N PRO A 444 30.28 -1.88 44.26
CA PRO A 444 29.97 -3.04 43.45
C PRO A 444 28.76 -3.72 44.08
N CYS A 445 27.74 -3.98 43.29
CA CYS A 445 26.62 -4.82 43.71
C CYS A 445 27.20 -6.14 44.20
N ARG A 446 27.18 -6.38 45.51
CA ARG A 446 27.57 -7.66 46.15
C ARG A 446 26.63 -8.81 45.78
N SER A 447 25.77 -8.63 44.81
CA SER A 447 24.93 -9.70 44.24
C SER A 447 25.65 -10.56 43.20
N SER A 448 26.91 -10.28 42.88
CA SER A 448 27.71 -11.17 42.03
C SER A 448 28.20 -12.44 42.75
N GLY A 449 27.85 -12.63 44.02
CA GLY A 449 28.31 -13.74 44.83
C GLY A 449 27.30 -14.85 45.09
N SER A 450 26.07 -14.76 44.61
CA SER A 450 25.01 -15.71 45.02
C SER A 450 24.26 -16.42 43.89
N PHE A 451 24.55 -16.15 42.65
CA PHE A 451 23.93 -16.85 41.51
C PHE A 451 24.98 -17.60 40.69
N THR A 452 25.70 -18.50 41.31
CA THR A 452 26.39 -19.58 40.62
C THR A 452 25.44 -20.75 40.46
N ILE A 453 24.39 -20.59 39.70
CA ILE A 453 23.79 -21.72 38.99
C ILE A 453 24.83 -22.04 37.92
N GLY A 454 25.36 -23.27 37.92
CA GLY A 454 26.49 -23.74 37.12
C GLY A 454 26.34 -23.62 35.59
N TRP A 455 26.16 -22.46 35.13
CA TRP A 455 26.17 -22.08 33.72
C TRP A 455 27.55 -21.56 33.35
N PRO A 456 28.22 -22.14 32.36
CA PRO A 456 29.42 -21.52 31.78
C PRO A 456 28.99 -20.25 31.06
N MET A 457 29.01 -19.10 31.75
CA MET A 457 28.66 -17.82 31.14
C MET A 457 29.84 -17.35 30.28
N HIS A 458 29.72 -17.41 28.97
CA HIS A 458 30.58 -16.66 28.07
C HIS A 458 30.08 -15.21 28.04
N TRP A 459 30.76 -14.33 28.77
CA TRP A 459 30.50 -12.90 28.77
C TRP A 459 31.07 -12.25 27.51
N ALA A 460 30.26 -11.98 26.51
CA ALA A 460 30.63 -11.01 25.48
C ALA A 460 30.44 -9.59 26.05
N ARG A 461 31.50 -8.96 26.50
CA ARG A 461 31.50 -7.53 26.82
C ARG A 461 31.48 -6.76 25.52
N ILE A 462 30.31 -6.33 25.08
CA ILE A 462 30.18 -5.39 23.96
C ILE A 462 30.58 -4.03 24.52
N GLY A 463 31.85 -3.65 24.35
CA GLY A 463 32.35 -2.31 24.65
C GLY A 463 31.78 -1.33 23.61
N LEU A 464 30.80 -0.52 24.00
CA LEU A 464 30.42 0.69 23.29
C LEU A 464 31.39 1.77 23.74
N GLY A 465 32.49 1.96 23.00
CA GLY A 465 33.37 3.12 23.10
C GLY A 465 32.78 4.28 22.32
#